data_055a2a0aad614fc9459ae1066d04a94b
#
_entry.id   055a2a0aad614fc9459ae1066d04a94b
#
_cell.length_a   1.000
_cell.length_b   1.000
_cell.length_c   1.000
_cell.angle_alpha   90.00
_cell.angle_beta   90.00
_cell.angle_gamma   90.00
#
_symmetry.space_group_name_H-M   'P 1'
#
loop_
_entity.id
_entity.type
_entity.pdbx_description
1 polymer ?
#
loop_
_entity_poly.entity_id
_entity_poly.type
_entity_poly.pdbx_seq_one_letter_code
_entity_poly.pdbx_strand_id
1 'polypeptide(L)'
;MGTVRCGMKKTRSNIRDDSDQEFIMELKRKNDTDSLYLEKCHAADGSEVPLLKYPLLEKTGLVEHCFSTRMGGVSEGIFSSMNLSFTRGDDKEAVETNFHRIAEAMGVPFEKMVFTDQTHTTCVRKVTGADAGKGVLRERDYRDVDGLITDEAGLVLCAFFADCVPLYFVDPVHRAIGLSHSGWRGTVNRMGEKTVQALKDAYGTRPEDLICAIGPSICVDCYEVSADVADAFGTAFPGREKEILRDKGNGKYQLDLWRANELILSDAGVRPEHIATTNLCTCCNDRYLFSHRASHGKRGNLGAFLMLRP
;
A
#
# COMPACT_ATOMS: atom_id res chain seq x y z
N MET A 1 4.98 -15.82 82.04
CA MET A 1 5.46 -16.83 81.09
C MET A 1 4.71 -16.65 79.77
N GLY A 2 5.31 -15.97 78.86
CA GLY A 2 4.72 -15.61 77.61
C GLY A 2 5.39 -16.35 76.46
N THR A 3 4.62 -17.10 75.73
CA THR A 3 5.06 -17.82 74.54
C THR A 3 4.92 -16.93 73.30
N VAL A 4 6.07 -16.62 72.68
CA VAL A 4 6.17 -15.89 71.44
C VAL A 4 5.89 -16.88 70.27
N ARG A 5 4.84 -16.63 69.49
CA ARG A 5 4.60 -17.34 68.21
C ARG A 5 5.30 -16.62 67.11
N CYS A 6 6.23 -17.33 66.46
CA CYS A 6 6.93 -16.90 65.26
C CYS A 6 5.98 -17.00 64.04
N GLY A 7 5.64 -15.86 63.42
CA GLY A 7 4.83 -15.82 62.21
C GLY A 7 5.71 -15.93 60.98
N MET A 8 5.67 -17.06 60.24
CA MET A 8 6.26 -17.19 58.92
C MET A 8 5.44 -16.41 57.88
N LYS A 9 6.01 -15.33 57.34
CA LYS A 9 5.48 -14.71 56.13
C LYS A 9 5.88 -15.54 54.92
N LYS A 10 4.88 -16.15 54.28
CA LYS A 10 5.02 -16.76 52.94
C LYS A 10 5.14 -15.61 51.92
N THR A 11 6.33 -15.38 51.42
CA THR A 11 6.54 -14.58 50.19
C THR A 11 6.06 -15.41 49.01
N ARG A 12 4.94 -14.99 48.37
CA ARG A 12 4.57 -15.47 47.03
C ARG A 12 5.57 -14.90 46.04
N SER A 13 6.43 -15.73 45.47
CA SER A 13 7.17 -15.42 44.26
C SER A 13 6.19 -15.36 43.10
N ASN A 14 5.96 -14.16 42.57
CA ASN A 14 5.32 -14.02 41.27
C ASN A 14 6.33 -14.56 40.23
N ILE A 15 6.07 -15.79 39.75
CA ILE A 15 6.66 -16.26 38.50
C ILE A 15 5.94 -15.47 37.43
N ARG A 16 6.58 -14.50 36.86
CA ARG A 16 6.17 -13.87 35.60
C ARG A 16 6.48 -14.90 34.52
N ASP A 17 5.45 -15.33 33.83
CA ASP A 17 5.57 -16.14 32.61
C ASP A 17 6.17 -15.22 31.54
N ASP A 18 7.37 -15.52 31.06
CA ASP A 18 8.14 -14.75 30.04
C ASP A 18 7.58 -14.94 28.62
N SER A 19 6.31 -15.35 28.46
CA SER A 19 5.70 -15.64 27.14
C SER A 19 5.05 -14.44 26.44
N ASP A 20 4.96 -13.27 27.08
CA ASP A 20 4.44 -12.03 26.48
C ASP A 20 5.56 -11.09 26.02
N GLN A 21 6.47 -11.57 25.17
CA GLN A 21 7.30 -10.65 24.39
C GLN A 21 6.38 -10.03 23.31
N GLU A 22 5.96 -8.81 23.54
CA GLU A 22 5.24 -8.00 22.54
C GLU A 22 6.04 -7.99 21.24
N PHE A 23 5.48 -8.55 20.16
CA PHE A 23 6.15 -8.59 18.88
C PHE A 23 6.24 -7.17 18.30
N ILE A 24 7.44 -6.57 18.34
CA ILE A 24 7.68 -5.24 17.78
C ILE A 24 8.14 -5.39 16.34
N MET A 25 7.36 -4.82 15.41
CA MET A 25 7.77 -4.72 14.01
C MET A 25 8.84 -3.64 13.84
N GLU A 26 10.08 -4.08 13.59
CA GLU A 26 11.19 -3.17 13.29
C GLU A 26 11.30 -2.93 11.78
N LEU A 27 10.62 -1.90 11.29
CA LEU A 27 10.66 -1.50 9.88
C LEU A 27 11.92 -0.68 9.57
N LYS A 28 12.67 -1.15 8.57
CA LYS A 28 13.86 -0.45 8.04
C LYS A 28 13.41 0.72 7.17
N ARG A 29 13.55 1.95 7.67
CA ARG A 29 13.24 3.20 6.95
C ARG A 29 14.45 3.68 6.17
N LYS A 30 14.24 4.32 5.02
CA LYS A 30 15.29 4.88 4.16
C LYS A 30 15.71 6.30 4.57
N ASN A 31 14.88 6.98 5.32
CA ASN A 31 15.11 8.30 5.88
C ASN A 31 14.20 8.50 7.10
N ASP A 32 14.38 9.61 7.82
CA ASP A 32 13.66 9.94 9.05
C ASP A 32 12.36 10.74 8.81
N THR A 33 11.80 10.71 7.60
CA THR A 33 10.53 11.39 7.32
C THR A 33 9.35 10.66 7.96
N ASP A 34 8.43 11.41 8.55
CA ASP A 34 7.17 10.90 9.13
C ASP A 34 6.06 10.82 8.05
N SER A 35 6.43 10.41 6.83
CA SER A 35 5.48 10.33 5.71
C SER A 35 4.40 9.27 5.91
N LEU A 36 4.70 8.20 6.64
CA LEU A 36 3.76 7.14 7.01
C LEU A 36 4.14 6.51 8.36
N TYR A 37 3.15 5.93 9.01
CA TYR A 37 3.33 5.22 10.29
C TYR A 37 2.64 3.86 10.27
N LEU A 38 3.01 3.00 11.22
CA LEU A 38 2.37 1.71 11.47
C LEU A 38 1.31 1.87 12.55
N GLU A 39 0.09 1.47 12.26
CA GLU A 39 -1.01 1.38 13.23
C GLU A 39 -1.30 -0.08 13.54
N LYS A 40 -1.42 -0.44 14.82
CA LYS A 40 -1.86 -1.74 15.28
C LYS A 40 -3.39 -1.77 15.33
N CYS A 41 -4.00 -2.22 14.25
CA CYS A 41 -5.44 -2.42 14.16
C CYS A 41 -5.81 -3.86 14.56
N HIS A 42 -7.09 -4.15 14.80
CA HIS A 42 -7.57 -5.48 15.15
C HIS A 42 -8.77 -5.85 14.29
N ALA A 43 -8.83 -7.10 13.88
CA ALA A 43 -10.02 -7.70 13.30
C ALA A 43 -11.03 -8.06 14.39
N ALA A 44 -12.26 -8.42 14.01
CA ALA A 44 -13.34 -8.77 14.95
C ALA A 44 -13.04 -10.01 15.81
N ASP A 45 -12.20 -10.92 15.30
CA ASP A 45 -11.73 -12.10 16.04
C ASP A 45 -10.61 -11.78 17.05
N GLY A 46 -10.22 -10.51 17.19
CA GLY A 46 -9.14 -10.05 18.07
C GLY A 46 -7.74 -10.15 17.47
N SER A 47 -7.57 -10.67 16.24
CA SER A 47 -6.28 -10.75 15.57
C SER A 47 -5.69 -9.37 15.31
N GLU A 48 -4.42 -9.16 15.67
CA GLU A 48 -3.70 -7.92 15.32
C GLU A 48 -3.44 -7.88 13.80
N VAL A 49 -3.86 -6.79 13.16
CA VAL A 49 -3.67 -6.51 11.73
C VAL A 49 -2.92 -5.19 11.60
N PRO A 50 -1.58 -5.21 11.50
CA PRO A 50 -0.80 -3.99 11.41
C PRO A 50 -0.91 -3.37 10.02
N LEU A 51 -1.34 -2.11 9.97
CA LEU A 51 -1.59 -1.33 8.75
C LEU A 51 -0.70 -0.10 8.69
N LEU A 52 -0.25 0.25 7.49
CA LEU A 52 0.52 1.48 7.25
C LEU A 52 -0.43 2.59 6.79
N LYS A 53 -0.31 3.76 7.41
CA LYS A 53 -1.17 4.93 7.16
C LYS A 53 -0.36 6.19 6.91
N TYR A 54 -0.97 7.17 6.24
CA TYR A 54 -0.36 8.43 5.84
C TYR A 54 -0.99 9.59 6.59
N PRO A 55 -0.25 10.27 7.51
CA PRO A 55 -0.77 11.44 8.21
C PRO A 55 -1.30 12.53 7.27
N LEU A 56 -0.68 12.67 6.07
CA LEU A 56 -1.10 13.67 5.10
C LEU A 56 -2.51 13.39 4.55
N LEU A 57 -2.86 12.13 4.29
CA LEU A 57 -4.20 11.75 3.85
C LEU A 57 -5.22 11.86 4.99
N GLU A 58 -4.84 11.48 6.21
CA GLU A 58 -5.71 11.59 7.40
C GLU A 58 -6.09 13.03 7.74
N LYS A 59 -5.15 13.97 7.56
CA LYS A 59 -5.41 15.41 7.79
C LYS A 59 -6.53 15.97 6.94
N THR A 60 -6.89 15.32 5.83
CA THR A 60 -8.06 15.73 5.04
C THR A 60 -9.38 15.50 5.77
N GLY A 61 -9.42 14.55 6.72
CA GLY A 61 -10.63 14.14 7.42
C GLY A 61 -11.64 13.37 6.55
N LEU A 62 -11.33 13.18 5.26
CA LEU A 62 -12.28 12.70 4.24
C LEU A 62 -12.19 11.21 3.95
N VAL A 63 -11.08 10.55 4.29
CA VAL A 63 -10.82 9.19 3.81
C VAL A 63 -10.49 8.21 4.94
N GLU A 64 -10.88 6.95 4.72
CA GLU A 64 -10.21 5.79 5.31
C GLU A 64 -9.24 5.22 4.27
N HIS A 65 -8.03 4.90 4.72
CA HIS A 65 -7.02 4.35 3.83
C HIS A 65 -6.03 3.47 4.60
N CYS A 66 -5.41 2.54 3.91
CA CYS A 66 -4.22 1.86 4.41
C CYS A 66 -3.39 1.27 3.29
N PHE A 67 -2.18 0.86 3.65
CA PHE A 67 -1.39 -0.14 2.95
C PHE A 67 -1.16 -1.32 3.89
N SER A 68 -1.47 -2.55 3.45
CA SER A 68 -1.34 -3.73 4.30
C SER A 68 0.12 -4.11 4.54
N THR A 69 0.36 -4.80 5.66
CA THR A 69 1.57 -5.61 5.83
C THR A 69 1.29 -7.06 5.40
N ARG A 70 2.28 -7.94 5.47
CA ARG A 70 2.07 -9.38 5.30
C ARG A 70 1.69 -10.09 6.61
N MET A 71 1.47 -9.34 7.70
CA MET A 71 1.20 -9.84 9.04
C MET A 71 -0.30 -9.83 9.34
N GLY A 72 -0.74 -10.69 10.28
CA GLY A 72 -2.11 -10.69 10.80
C GLY A 72 -3.12 -11.51 9.97
N GLY A 73 -2.68 -12.21 8.91
CA GLY A 73 -3.53 -13.08 8.11
C GLY A 73 -3.49 -14.56 8.54
N VAL A 74 -4.14 -15.39 7.73
CA VAL A 74 -4.26 -16.85 7.96
C VAL A 74 -3.60 -17.71 6.88
N SER A 75 -3.09 -17.09 5.80
CA SER A 75 -2.36 -17.82 4.75
C SER A 75 -1.05 -18.41 5.26
N GLU A 76 -0.62 -19.53 4.66
CA GLU A 76 0.56 -20.29 5.10
C GLU A 76 1.69 -20.29 4.06
N GLY A 77 2.84 -20.86 4.42
CA GLY A 77 3.98 -21.05 3.53
C GLY A 77 4.50 -19.74 2.93
N ILE A 78 4.65 -19.71 1.60
CA ILE A 78 5.14 -18.51 0.89
C ILE A 78 4.16 -17.33 0.94
N PHE A 79 2.90 -17.59 1.29
CA PHE A 79 1.82 -16.62 1.41
C PHE A 79 1.62 -16.08 2.84
N SER A 80 2.40 -16.59 3.80
CA SER A 80 2.27 -16.25 5.23
C SER A 80 2.53 -14.76 5.46
N SER A 81 1.52 -14.08 6.05
CA SER A 81 0.22 -14.59 6.45
C SER A 81 -0.95 -13.83 5.80
N MET A 82 -0.80 -12.53 5.48
CA MET A 82 -1.83 -11.64 4.94
C MET A 82 -1.71 -11.55 3.41
N ASN A 83 -1.85 -12.68 2.70
CA ASN A 83 -1.91 -12.64 1.24
C ASN A 83 -3.27 -12.16 0.76
N LEU A 84 -3.27 -11.16 -0.13
CA LEU A 84 -4.45 -10.52 -0.69
C LEU A 84 -4.55 -10.80 -2.21
N SER A 85 -4.32 -12.05 -2.61
CA SER A 85 -4.37 -12.44 -4.03
C SER A 85 -5.03 -13.79 -4.24
N PHE A 86 -6.16 -13.81 -4.93
CA PHE A 86 -6.84 -15.03 -5.36
C PHE A 86 -6.15 -15.76 -6.53
N THR A 87 -5.18 -15.14 -7.19
CA THR A 87 -4.60 -15.66 -8.44
C THR A 87 -3.18 -16.18 -8.31
N ARG A 88 -2.65 -16.26 -7.08
CA ARG A 88 -1.27 -16.70 -6.81
C ARG A 88 -1.13 -18.17 -6.42
N GLY A 89 -2.23 -18.89 -6.30
CA GLY A 89 -2.23 -20.31 -5.94
C GLY A 89 -2.31 -20.57 -4.43
N ASP A 90 -2.76 -19.58 -3.67
CA ASP A 90 -3.11 -19.73 -2.25
C ASP A 90 -4.51 -20.32 -2.10
N ASP A 91 -4.84 -20.79 -0.89
CA ASP A 91 -6.17 -21.20 -0.53
C ASP A 91 -7.16 -20.03 -0.60
N LYS A 92 -8.29 -20.23 -1.27
CA LYS A 92 -9.27 -19.17 -1.50
C LYS A 92 -9.96 -18.72 -0.23
N GLU A 93 -10.25 -19.63 0.71
CA GLU A 93 -10.90 -19.32 1.98
C GLU A 93 -9.96 -18.53 2.88
N ALA A 94 -8.66 -18.85 2.85
CA ALA A 94 -7.63 -18.09 3.56
C ALA A 94 -7.52 -16.66 3.01
N VAL A 95 -7.51 -16.49 1.69
CA VAL A 95 -7.47 -15.15 1.06
C VAL A 95 -8.72 -14.35 1.40
N GLU A 96 -9.91 -14.96 1.36
CA GLU A 96 -11.17 -14.31 1.71
C GLU A 96 -11.18 -13.87 3.18
N THR A 97 -10.72 -14.75 4.09
CA THR A 97 -10.54 -14.42 5.51
C THR A 97 -9.59 -13.23 5.70
N ASN A 98 -8.50 -13.19 4.94
CA ASN A 98 -7.57 -12.06 4.99
C ASN A 98 -8.23 -10.74 4.56
N PHE A 99 -9.07 -10.75 3.52
CA PHE A 99 -9.82 -9.56 3.11
C PHE A 99 -10.84 -9.11 4.17
N HIS A 100 -11.52 -10.05 4.82
CA HIS A 100 -12.42 -9.75 5.94
C HIS A 100 -11.66 -9.09 7.09
N ARG A 101 -10.51 -9.62 7.49
CA ARG A 101 -9.66 -9.02 8.54
C ARG A 101 -9.21 -7.61 8.19
N ILE A 102 -8.83 -7.35 6.92
CA ILE A 102 -8.49 -5.99 6.46
C ILE A 102 -9.71 -5.07 6.57
N ALA A 103 -10.89 -5.50 6.09
CA ALA A 103 -12.10 -4.71 6.14
C ALA A 103 -12.49 -4.34 7.58
N GLU A 104 -12.47 -5.30 8.48
CA GLU A 104 -12.75 -5.12 9.91
C GLU A 104 -11.72 -4.20 10.58
N ALA A 105 -10.43 -4.41 10.34
CA ALA A 105 -9.36 -3.60 10.90
C ALA A 105 -9.39 -2.14 10.42
N MET A 106 -9.89 -1.90 9.20
CA MET A 106 -10.11 -0.56 8.66
C MET A 106 -11.46 0.05 9.07
N GLY A 107 -12.40 -0.76 9.57
CA GLY A 107 -13.80 -0.31 9.81
C GLY A 107 -14.54 0.02 8.51
N VAL A 108 -14.29 -0.72 7.42
CA VAL A 108 -14.92 -0.50 6.12
C VAL A 108 -15.77 -1.71 5.69
N PRO A 109 -16.83 -1.52 4.88
CA PRO A 109 -17.67 -2.61 4.44
C PRO A 109 -16.97 -3.48 3.37
N PHE A 110 -16.79 -4.77 3.67
CA PHE A 110 -16.14 -5.72 2.76
C PHE A 110 -16.86 -5.83 1.40
N GLU A 111 -18.19 -5.82 1.41
CA GLU A 111 -19.04 -5.92 0.21
C GLU A 111 -18.96 -4.68 -0.70
N LYS A 112 -18.37 -3.59 -0.22
CA LYS A 112 -18.14 -2.36 -0.98
C LYS A 112 -16.76 -2.28 -1.61
N MET A 113 -15.92 -3.30 -1.46
CA MET A 113 -14.62 -3.36 -2.13
C MET A 113 -14.76 -3.51 -3.63
N VAL A 114 -13.92 -2.77 -4.38
CA VAL A 114 -13.82 -2.85 -5.86
C VAL A 114 -12.35 -3.01 -6.21
N PHE A 115 -12.04 -4.08 -6.96
CA PHE A 115 -10.66 -4.44 -7.30
C PHE A 115 -10.26 -3.92 -8.68
N THR A 116 -9.03 -3.45 -8.80
CA THR A 116 -8.36 -3.28 -10.08
C THR A 116 -8.20 -4.62 -10.82
N ASP A 117 -7.93 -4.58 -12.13
CA ASP A 117 -7.47 -5.71 -12.94
C ASP A 117 -6.11 -5.38 -13.55
N GLN A 118 -5.09 -5.46 -12.72
CA GLN A 118 -3.75 -4.92 -12.99
C GLN A 118 -2.97 -5.76 -13.98
N THR A 119 -2.67 -5.18 -15.14
CA THR A 119 -1.86 -5.77 -16.21
C THR A 119 -0.69 -4.86 -16.62
N HIS A 120 -0.38 -3.85 -15.80
CA HIS A 120 0.66 -2.84 -16.01
C HIS A 120 0.34 -1.88 -17.17
N THR A 121 -0.93 -1.55 -17.35
CA THR A 121 -1.40 -0.50 -18.26
C THR A 121 -1.44 0.87 -17.57
N THR A 122 -2.07 1.86 -18.21
CA THR A 122 -2.39 3.16 -17.61
C THR A 122 -3.89 3.45 -17.68
N CYS A 123 -4.70 2.42 -17.81
CA CYS A 123 -6.15 2.56 -17.83
C CYS A 123 -6.67 2.87 -16.42
N VAL A 124 -7.40 3.99 -16.31
CA VAL A 124 -8.08 4.44 -15.10
C VAL A 124 -9.59 4.36 -15.33
N ARG A 125 -10.30 3.67 -14.43
CA ARG A 125 -11.74 3.48 -14.51
C ARG A 125 -12.45 4.27 -13.42
N LYS A 126 -13.48 5.03 -13.80
CA LYS A 126 -14.48 5.55 -12.85
C LYS A 126 -15.37 4.39 -12.39
N VAL A 127 -15.51 4.22 -11.07
CA VAL A 127 -16.35 3.20 -10.44
C VAL A 127 -17.42 3.86 -9.56
N THR A 128 -18.55 3.15 -9.42
CA THR A 128 -19.72 3.60 -8.67
C THR A 128 -20.22 2.49 -7.74
N GLY A 129 -21.25 2.72 -6.95
CA GLY A 129 -21.90 1.70 -6.13
C GLY A 129 -22.37 0.48 -6.93
N ALA A 130 -22.63 0.64 -8.23
CA ALA A 130 -22.90 -0.48 -9.13
C ALA A 130 -21.70 -1.42 -9.32
N ASP A 131 -20.48 -0.99 -9.03
CA ASP A 131 -19.27 -1.81 -9.11
C ASP A 131 -18.91 -2.50 -7.78
N ALA A 132 -19.61 -2.20 -6.68
CA ALA A 132 -19.34 -2.78 -5.36
C ALA A 132 -19.27 -4.32 -5.41
N GLY A 133 -18.24 -4.91 -4.78
CA GLY A 133 -17.98 -6.35 -4.74
C GLY A 133 -17.29 -6.93 -5.98
N LYS A 134 -17.03 -6.14 -7.04
CA LYS A 134 -16.34 -6.64 -8.24
C LYS A 134 -14.89 -6.98 -7.97
N GLY A 135 -14.52 -8.22 -8.25
CA GLY A 135 -13.19 -8.79 -8.04
C GLY A 135 -13.01 -9.52 -6.71
N VAL A 136 -13.96 -9.40 -5.78
CA VAL A 136 -13.96 -10.11 -4.49
C VAL A 136 -15.20 -10.99 -4.32
N LEU A 137 -16.41 -10.44 -4.40
CA LEU A 137 -17.67 -11.20 -4.26
C LEU A 137 -18.27 -11.63 -5.60
N ARG A 138 -17.94 -10.94 -6.67
CA ARG A 138 -18.43 -11.19 -8.01
C ARG A 138 -17.37 -10.90 -9.06
N GLU A 139 -17.53 -11.48 -10.23
CA GLU A 139 -16.61 -11.27 -11.33
C GLU A 139 -16.59 -9.81 -11.81
N ARG A 140 -15.44 -9.39 -12.29
CA ARG A 140 -15.28 -8.09 -12.95
C ARG A 140 -15.78 -8.19 -14.39
N ASP A 141 -16.46 -7.14 -14.85
CA ASP A 141 -16.87 -6.96 -16.25
C ASP A 141 -15.92 -6.04 -17.04
N TYR A 142 -14.74 -5.80 -16.48
CA TYR A 142 -13.65 -5.00 -17.05
C TYR A 142 -12.31 -5.72 -16.96
N ARG A 143 -11.40 -5.31 -17.84
CA ARG A 143 -10.03 -5.83 -17.91
C ARG A 143 -9.04 -4.70 -18.10
N ASP A 144 -7.76 -4.98 -17.79
CA ASP A 144 -6.63 -4.08 -18.01
C ASP A 144 -6.80 -2.70 -17.31
N VAL A 145 -7.32 -2.71 -16.09
CA VAL A 145 -7.57 -1.51 -15.28
C VAL A 145 -6.57 -1.46 -14.14
N ASP A 146 -5.61 -0.54 -14.23
CA ASP A 146 -4.55 -0.32 -13.23
C ASP A 146 -4.84 0.85 -12.28
N GLY A 147 -5.92 1.61 -12.49
CA GLY A 147 -6.38 2.67 -11.60
C GLY A 147 -7.90 2.74 -11.49
N LEU A 148 -8.37 3.11 -10.31
CA LEU A 148 -9.78 3.35 -10.01
C LEU A 148 -9.95 4.76 -9.47
N ILE A 149 -11.05 5.44 -9.85
CA ILE A 149 -11.47 6.72 -9.28
C ILE A 149 -12.96 6.67 -8.91
N THR A 150 -13.34 7.41 -7.86
CA THR A 150 -14.74 7.55 -7.45
C THR A 150 -14.97 8.83 -6.65
N ASP A 151 -16.20 9.35 -6.67
CA ASP A 151 -16.75 10.39 -5.79
C ASP A 151 -17.83 9.82 -4.85
N GLU A 152 -18.06 8.51 -4.88
CA GLU A 152 -19.06 7.87 -4.04
C GLU A 152 -18.49 7.47 -2.67
N ALA A 153 -19.10 8.00 -1.61
CA ALA A 153 -18.74 7.65 -0.25
C ALA A 153 -19.07 6.19 0.08
N GLY A 154 -18.23 5.56 0.89
CA GLY A 154 -18.39 4.17 1.32
C GLY A 154 -17.95 3.13 0.30
N LEU A 155 -17.56 3.51 -0.92
CA LEU A 155 -16.97 2.58 -1.90
C LEU A 155 -15.47 2.45 -1.66
N VAL A 156 -14.96 1.23 -1.54
CA VAL A 156 -13.56 0.93 -1.18
C VAL A 156 -12.77 0.57 -2.43
N LEU A 157 -11.87 1.45 -2.88
CA LEU A 157 -10.94 1.16 -3.97
C LEU A 157 -9.81 0.26 -3.48
N CYS A 158 -9.52 -0.82 -4.21
CA CYS A 158 -8.51 -1.82 -3.84
C CYS A 158 -7.55 -2.09 -5.00
N ALA A 159 -6.25 -2.06 -4.72
CA ALA A 159 -5.18 -2.41 -5.65
C ALA A 159 -4.08 -3.23 -4.95
N PHE A 160 -3.31 -4.03 -5.71
CA PHE A 160 -2.44 -5.07 -5.17
C PHE A 160 -0.98 -4.90 -5.59
N PHE A 161 -0.07 -5.21 -4.66
CA PHE A 161 1.33 -4.84 -4.81
C PHE A 161 2.28 -5.91 -4.26
N ALA A 162 3.45 -5.97 -4.87
CA ALA A 162 4.68 -6.49 -4.32
C ALA A 162 5.81 -5.89 -5.16
N ASP A 163 6.39 -4.80 -4.69
CA ASP A 163 7.41 -3.94 -5.27
C ASP A 163 6.91 -2.80 -6.17
N CYS A 164 5.82 -2.94 -6.92
CA CYS A 164 5.23 -1.84 -7.69
C CYS A 164 4.71 -0.72 -6.78
N VAL A 165 4.59 0.49 -7.32
CA VAL A 165 4.26 1.71 -6.56
C VAL A 165 2.75 1.91 -6.46
N PRO A 166 2.17 1.96 -5.23
CA PRO A 166 0.81 2.46 -5.00
C PRO A 166 0.78 3.98 -5.10
N LEU A 167 -0.22 4.52 -5.78
CA LEU A 167 -0.49 5.97 -5.85
C LEU A 167 -1.89 6.24 -5.32
N TYR A 168 -1.97 7.04 -4.25
CA TYR A 168 -3.21 7.50 -3.63
C TYR A 168 -3.48 8.94 -4.02
N PHE A 169 -4.74 9.27 -4.31
CA PHE A 169 -5.20 10.61 -4.69
C PHE A 169 -6.45 10.96 -3.89
N VAL A 170 -6.47 12.14 -3.28
CA VAL A 170 -7.62 12.69 -2.58
C VAL A 170 -7.84 14.11 -3.06
N ASP A 171 -9.02 14.38 -3.62
CA ASP A 171 -9.49 15.73 -3.95
C ASP A 171 -10.42 16.21 -2.82
N PRO A 172 -9.96 17.10 -1.93
CA PRO A 172 -10.79 17.59 -0.83
C PRO A 172 -11.86 18.57 -1.27
N VAL A 173 -11.73 19.17 -2.46
CA VAL A 173 -12.68 20.17 -2.96
C VAL A 173 -13.92 19.49 -3.58
N HIS A 174 -13.70 18.50 -4.44
CA HIS A 174 -14.78 17.79 -5.13
C HIS A 174 -15.17 16.49 -4.42
N ARG A 175 -14.52 16.15 -3.28
CA ARG A 175 -14.74 14.89 -2.55
C ARG A 175 -14.61 13.68 -3.48
N ALA A 176 -13.49 13.61 -4.20
CA ALA A 176 -13.18 12.50 -5.10
C ALA A 176 -11.85 11.84 -4.71
N ILE A 177 -11.73 10.55 -4.99
CA ILE A 177 -10.53 9.77 -4.68
C ILE A 177 -10.08 8.96 -5.88
N GLY A 178 -8.79 8.62 -5.89
CA GLY A 178 -8.19 7.71 -6.85
C GLY A 178 -7.14 6.80 -6.20
N LEU A 179 -7.05 5.57 -6.69
CA LEU A 179 -6.03 4.61 -6.29
C LEU A 179 -5.49 3.91 -7.54
N SER A 180 -4.16 3.97 -7.73
CA SER A 180 -3.55 3.46 -8.96
C SER A 180 -2.30 2.63 -8.68
N HIS A 181 -2.06 1.67 -9.57
CA HIS A 181 -0.89 0.80 -9.58
C HIS A 181 0.12 1.31 -10.62
N SER A 182 1.31 1.68 -10.17
CA SER A 182 2.39 2.19 -11.01
C SER A 182 3.64 1.30 -10.90
N GLY A 183 3.66 0.19 -11.64
CA GLY A 183 4.90 -0.53 -11.90
C GLY A 183 5.81 0.27 -12.85
N TRP A 184 7.00 -0.25 -13.23
CA TRP A 184 7.90 0.51 -14.10
C TRP A 184 7.27 0.90 -15.45
N ARG A 185 6.43 0.02 -16.05
CA ARG A 185 5.69 0.32 -17.28
C ARG A 185 4.65 1.43 -17.07
N GLY A 186 3.89 1.36 -15.97
CA GLY A 186 2.94 2.41 -15.59
C GLY A 186 3.64 3.74 -15.34
N THR A 187 4.81 3.72 -14.67
CA THR A 187 5.61 4.93 -14.40
C THR A 187 6.13 5.55 -15.69
N VAL A 188 6.75 4.77 -16.59
CA VAL A 188 7.20 5.27 -17.91
C VAL A 188 6.05 5.89 -18.72
N ASN A 189 4.87 5.27 -18.66
CA ASN A 189 3.66 5.76 -19.34
C ASN A 189 2.85 6.76 -18.49
N ARG A 190 3.45 7.31 -17.42
CA ARG A 190 2.94 8.42 -16.61
C ARG A 190 1.59 8.13 -15.94
N MET A 191 1.45 6.94 -15.30
CA MET A 191 0.20 6.50 -14.63
C MET A 191 -0.34 7.54 -13.64
N GLY A 192 0.52 8.21 -12.87
CA GLY A 192 0.12 9.28 -11.95
C GLY A 192 -0.58 10.43 -12.66
N GLU A 193 -0.02 10.92 -13.78
CA GLU A 193 -0.63 11.98 -14.60
C GLU A 193 -1.96 11.51 -15.23
N LYS A 194 -2.03 10.27 -15.71
CA LYS A 194 -3.27 9.69 -16.24
C LYS A 194 -4.38 9.65 -15.19
N THR A 195 -4.03 9.37 -13.94
CA THR A 195 -5.01 9.38 -12.83
C THR A 195 -5.45 10.79 -12.49
N VAL A 196 -4.52 11.77 -12.45
CA VAL A 196 -4.85 13.20 -12.29
C VAL A 196 -5.79 13.66 -13.40
N GLN A 197 -5.49 13.31 -14.66
CA GLN A 197 -6.34 13.66 -15.81
C GLN A 197 -7.74 13.03 -15.70
N ALA A 198 -7.82 11.76 -15.29
CA ALA A 198 -9.12 11.08 -15.11
C ALA A 198 -9.97 11.74 -14.02
N LEU A 199 -9.36 12.16 -12.90
CA LEU A 199 -10.04 12.91 -11.84
C LEU A 199 -10.50 14.28 -12.34
N LYS A 200 -9.67 14.99 -13.11
CA LYS A 200 -10.03 16.26 -13.74
C LYS A 200 -11.22 16.12 -14.69
N ASP A 201 -11.19 15.12 -15.57
CA ASP A 201 -12.23 14.91 -16.57
C ASP A 201 -13.56 14.45 -15.95
N ALA A 202 -13.51 13.65 -14.88
CA ALA A 202 -14.69 13.09 -14.24
C ALA A 202 -15.34 14.03 -13.21
N TYR A 203 -14.54 14.86 -12.52
CA TYR A 203 -15.00 15.62 -11.34
C TYR A 203 -14.59 17.10 -11.35
N GLY A 204 -13.82 17.55 -12.33
CA GLY A 204 -13.32 18.94 -12.38
C GLY A 204 -12.16 19.20 -11.41
N THR A 205 -11.53 18.15 -10.90
CA THR A 205 -10.38 18.24 -9.99
C THR A 205 -9.30 19.16 -10.54
N ARG A 206 -8.81 20.06 -9.69
CA ARG A 206 -7.62 20.86 -10.02
C ARG A 206 -6.39 20.18 -9.41
N PRO A 207 -5.33 19.95 -10.19
CA PRO A 207 -4.14 19.23 -9.71
C PRO A 207 -3.52 19.85 -8.45
N GLU A 208 -3.52 21.16 -8.32
CA GLU A 208 -2.98 21.90 -7.17
C GLU A 208 -3.76 21.68 -5.87
N ASP A 209 -5.00 21.20 -5.93
CA ASP A 209 -5.84 20.88 -4.77
C ASP A 209 -5.69 19.42 -4.32
N LEU A 210 -5.13 18.54 -5.17
CA LEU A 210 -4.92 17.13 -4.85
C LEU A 210 -3.93 16.95 -3.69
N ILE A 211 -4.28 16.00 -2.82
CA ILE A 211 -3.40 15.44 -1.80
C ILE A 211 -3.05 14.02 -2.25
N CYS A 212 -1.76 13.72 -2.39
CA CYS A 212 -1.29 12.45 -2.93
C CYS A 212 -0.35 11.72 -1.97
N ALA A 213 -0.33 10.38 -2.07
CA ALA A 213 0.70 9.59 -1.42
C ALA A 213 1.28 8.54 -2.37
N ILE A 214 2.59 8.37 -2.31
CA ILE A 214 3.37 7.33 -3.00
C ILE A 214 3.65 6.23 -1.96
N GLY A 215 3.14 5.01 -2.20
CA GLY A 215 3.11 3.94 -1.21
C GLY A 215 4.37 3.10 -1.11
N PRO A 216 4.46 2.21 -0.08
CA PRO A 216 5.56 1.26 0.08
C PRO A 216 5.76 0.43 -1.17
N SER A 217 6.98 0.43 -1.66
CA SER A 217 7.39 -0.21 -2.90
C SER A 217 8.90 -0.41 -2.91
N ILE A 218 9.46 -0.96 -3.97
CA ILE A 218 10.90 -1.20 -4.04
C ILE A 218 11.70 0.11 -4.15
N CYS A 219 12.74 0.27 -3.33
CA CYS A 219 13.60 1.45 -3.36
C CYS A 219 14.70 1.35 -4.43
N VAL A 220 15.33 2.48 -4.73
CA VAL A 220 16.41 2.58 -5.70
C VAL A 220 17.55 1.59 -5.44
N ASP A 221 17.97 1.37 -4.19
CA ASP A 221 19.08 0.47 -3.87
C ASP A 221 18.77 -1.01 -4.14
N CYS A 222 17.48 -1.38 -4.15
CA CYS A 222 17.03 -2.75 -4.41
C CYS A 222 16.56 -2.97 -5.86
N TYR A 223 16.29 -1.88 -6.62
CA TYR A 223 15.68 -1.99 -7.94
C TYR A 223 16.69 -1.85 -9.06
N GLU A 224 17.47 -2.92 -9.26
CA GLU A 224 18.34 -3.07 -10.43
C GLU A 224 17.50 -3.43 -11.67
N VAL A 225 17.74 -2.71 -12.76
CA VAL A 225 17.10 -2.90 -14.08
C VAL A 225 18.16 -3.03 -15.19
N SER A 226 17.75 -3.56 -16.34
CA SER A 226 18.55 -3.65 -17.56
C SER A 226 18.52 -2.36 -18.35
N ALA A 227 19.41 -2.27 -19.35
CA ALA A 227 19.56 -1.07 -20.18
C ALA A 227 18.28 -0.69 -20.93
N ASP A 228 17.52 -1.67 -21.43
CA ASP A 228 16.25 -1.43 -22.13
C ASP A 228 15.21 -0.68 -21.27
N VAL A 229 15.14 -1.03 -19.97
CA VAL A 229 14.29 -0.29 -19.01
C VAL A 229 14.87 1.10 -18.75
N ALA A 230 16.18 1.23 -18.56
CA ALA A 230 16.82 2.52 -18.34
C ALA A 230 16.63 3.46 -19.53
N ASP A 231 16.75 2.97 -20.76
CA ASP A 231 16.54 3.73 -22.00
C ASP A 231 15.08 4.22 -22.11
N ALA A 232 14.10 3.38 -21.71
CA ALA A 232 12.70 3.78 -21.66
C ALA A 232 12.48 4.96 -20.69
N PHE A 233 13.14 4.94 -19.52
CA PHE A 233 13.09 6.03 -18.55
C PHE A 233 13.84 7.27 -19.06
N GLY A 234 14.99 7.11 -19.73
CA GLY A 234 15.69 8.22 -20.39
C GLY A 234 14.82 8.96 -21.40
N THR A 235 14.06 8.20 -22.20
CA THR A 235 13.10 8.75 -23.15
C THR A 235 11.92 9.47 -22.48
N ALA A 236 11.40 8.91 -21.38
CA ALA A 236 10.22 9.44 -20.68
C ALA A 236 10.55 10.65 -19.78
N PHE A 237 11.82 10.83 -19.36
CA PHE A 237 12.27 11.90 -18.46
C PHE A 237 13.49 12.66 -19.04
N PRO A 238 13.38 13.28 -20.22
CA PRO A 238 14.51 13.91 -20.89
C PRO A 238 15.12 15.03 -20.04
N GLY A 239 16.44 14.96 -19.83
CA GLY A 239 17.21 15.92 -19.03
C GLY A 239 17.11 15.70 -17.51
N ARG A 240 16.34 14.69 -17.05
CA ARG A 240 16.13 14.37 -15.62
C ARG A 240 16.56 12.95 -15.29
N GLU A 241 17.23 12.25 -16.21
CA GLU A 241 17.63 10.84 -16.07
C GLU A 241 18.47 10.62 -14.81
N LYS A 242 19.37 11.57 -14.50
CA LYS A 242 20.26 11.49 -13.33
C LYS A 242 19.54 11.61 -11.99
N GLU A 243 18.29 12.11 -11.98
CA GLU A 243 17.48 12.17 -10.77
C GLU A 243 16.91 10.78 -10.39
N ILE A 244 16.74 9.90 -11.41
CA ILE A 244 16.00 8.65 -11.27
C ILE A 244 16.83 7.39 -11.61
N LEU A 245 17.94 7.54 -12.31
CA LEU A 245 18.81 6.43 -12.74
C LEU A 245 20.23 6.61 -12.20
N ARG A 246 20.80 5.52 -11.68
CA ARG A 246 22.22 5.43 -11.31
C ARG A 246 22.86 4.31 -12.11
N ASP A 247 23.81 4.61 -12.96
CA ASP A 247 24.56 3.63 -13.74
C ASP A 247 25.43 2.77 -12.80
N LYS A 248 25.34 1.47 -12.93
CA LYS A 248 26.17 0.49 -12.20
C LYS A 248 27.32 -0.07 -13.04
N GLY A 249 27.37 0.27 -14.32
CA GLY A 249 28.20 -0.37 -15.32
C GLY A 249 27.58 -1.67 -15.85
N ASN A 250 28.21 -2.22 -16.91
CA ASN A 250 27.80 -3.47 -17.55
C ASN A 250 26.31 -3.51 -18.02
N GLY A 251 25.74 -2.36 -18.39
CA GLY A 251 24.35 -2.27 -18.85
C GLY A 251 23.30 -2.49 -17.73
N LYS A 252 23.70 -2.29 -16.48
CA LYS A 252 22.82 -2.35 -15.31
C LYS A 252 22.67 -0.98 -14.68
N TYR A 253 21.47 -0.71 -14.18
CA TYR A 253 21.10 0.56 -13.58
C TYR A 253 20.30 0.33 -12.30
N GLN A 254 20.43 1.24 -11.33
CA GLN A 254 19.49 1.37 -10.22
C GLN A 254 18.45 2.42 -10.59
N LEU A 255 17.16 2.05 -10.48
CA LEU A 255 16.03 2.89 -10.84
C LEU A 255 15.27 3.34 -9.61
N ASP A 256 15.08 4.66 -9.47
CA ASP A 256 14.28 5.28 -8.41
C ASP A 256 12.84 5.51 -8.88
N LEU A 257 11.97 4.54 -8.61
CA LEU A 257 10.54 4.67 -8.92
C LEU A 257 9.83 5.70 -8.04
N TRP A 258 10.31 5.92 -6.81
CA TRP A 258 9.71 6.91 -5.91
C TRP A 258 9.91 8.30 -6.50
N ARG A 259 11.16 8.65 -6.81
CA ARG A 259 11.49 9.92 -7.42
C ARG A 259 10.80 10.12 -8.78
N ALA A 260 10.75 9.09 -9.63
CA ALA A 260 10.07 9.16 -10.92
C ALA A 260 8.58 9.50 -10.77
N ASN A 261 7.87 8.88 -9.81
CA ASN A 261 6.45 9.17 -9.56
C ASN A 261 6.25 10.56 -8.92
N GLU A 262 7.15 11.03 -8.02
CA GLU A 262 7.13 12.42 -7.53
C GLU A 262 7.20 13.42 -8.69
N LEU A 263 8.14 13.20 -9.61
CA LEU A 263 8.31 14.05 -10.79
C LEU A 263 7.04 14.08 -11.65
N ILE A 264 6.43 12.92 -11.88
CA ILE A 264 5.17 12.80 -12.65
C ILE A 264 4.03 13.58 -12.01
N LEU A 265 3.86 13.44 -10.69
CA LEU A 265 2.79 14.15 -9.97
C LEU A 265 3.04 15.66 -9.97
N SER A 266 4.28 16.10 -9.76
CA SER A 266 4.65 17.51 -9.82
C SER A 266 4.46 18.10 -11.22
N ASP A 267 4.87 17.39 -12.27
CA ASP A 267 4.66 17.79 -13.66
C ASP A 267 3.16 17.88 -14.03
N ALA A 268 2.33 17.03 -13.40
CA ALA A 268 0.87 17.07 -13.54
C ALA A 268 0.22 18.23 -12.79
N GLY A 269 0.98 19.02 -12.00
CA GLY A 269 0.53 20.20 -11.28
C GLY A 269 0.18 19.97 -9.81
N VAL A 270 0.43 18.77 -9.25
CA VAL A 270 0.30 18.54 -7.82
C VAL A 270 1.41 19.27 -7.07
N ARG A 271 1.06 20.00 -6.01
CA ARG A 271 2.03 20.76 -5.22
C ARG A 271 2.98 19.80 -4.48
N PRO A 272 4.29 20.09 -4.41
CA PRO A 272 5.23 19.20 -3.71
C PRO A 272 4.87 18.92 -2.25
N GLU A 273 4.36 19.92 -1.52
CA GLU A 273 3.91 19.79 -0.13
C GLU A 273 2.65 18.94 0.04
N HIS A 274 1.96 18.64 -1.05
CA HIS A 274 0.79 17.75 -1.10
C HIS A 274 1.16 16.30 -1.47
N ILE A 275 2.44 15.98 -1.59
CA ILE A 275 2.91 14.63 -1.95
C ILE A 275 3.65 14.02 -0.76
N ALA A 276 3.07 12.97 -0.17
CA ALA A 276 3.75 12.14 0.83
C ALA A 276 4.44 10.97 0.15
N THR A 277 5.76 10.96 0.12
CA THR A 277 6.53 9.82 -0.43
C THR A 277 6.91 8.85 0.68
N THR A 278 6.70 7.57 0.44
CA THR A 278 7.12 6.50 1.35
C THR A 278 8.62 6.53 1.64
N ASN A 279 9.00 6.08 2.83
CA ASN A 279 10.38 5.74 3.18
C ASN A 279 10.57 4.24 3.48
N LEU A 280 9.55 3.41 3.16
CA LEU A 280 9.58 1.96 3.37
C LEU A 280 9.74 1.19 2.05
N CYS A 281 10.84 0.45 1.96
CA CYS A 281 11.10 -0.45 0.84
C CYS A 281 10.55 -1.84 1.13
N THR A 282 9.74 -2.38 0.21
CA THR A 282 9.19 -3.75 0.31
C THR A 282 10.30 -4.81 0.34
N CYS A 283 11.33 -4.66 -0.48
CA CYS A 283 12.46 -5.58 -0.55
C CYS A 283 13.36 -5.53 0.69
N CYS A 284 13.61 -4.35 1.28
CA CYS A 284 14.38 -4.22 2.52
C CYS A 284 13.63 -4.74 3.75
N ASN A 285 12.30 -4.81 3.66
CA ASN A 285 11.40 -5.21 4.76
C ASN A 285 10.62 -6.50 4.40
N ASP A 286 11.23 -7.44 3.67
CA ASP A 286 10.60 -8.67 3.18
C ASP A 286 10.06 -9.59 4.28
N ARG A 287 10.54 -9.42 5.51
CA ARG A 287 9.95 -10.06 6.70
C ARG A 287 8.52 -9.59 6.99
N TYR A 288 8.21 -8.32 6.69
CA TYR A 288 6.95 -7.66 7.02
C TYR A 288 6.11 -7.25 5.82
N LEU A 289 6.71 -7.23 4.62
CA LEU A 289 6.10 -6.82 3.36
C LEU A 289 6.41 -7.86 2.28
N PHE A 290 5.43 -8.25 1.48
CA PHE A 290 5.72 -9.09 0.33
C PHE A 290 6.54 -8.33 -0.72
N SER A 291 7.62 -8.94 -1.20
CA SER A 291 8.48 -8.41 -2.26
C SER A 291 8.70 -9.46 -3.35
N HIS A 292 8.43 -9.10 -4.58
CA HIS A 292 8.72 -9.94 -5.74
C HIS A 292 10.22 -10.13 -5.94
N ARG A 293 10.99 -9.07 -5.72
CA ARG A 293 12.46 -9.07 -5.85
C ARG A 293 13.11 -9.94 -4.80
N ALA A 294 12.79 -9.74 -3.52
CA ALA A 294 13.39 -10.48 -2.42
C ALA A 294 13.04 -11.97 -2.46
N SER A 295 11.81 -12.31 -2.86
CA SER A 295 11.31 -13.70 -2.88
C SER A 295 11.53 -14.43 -4.22
N HIS A 296 12.17 -13.78 -5.22
CA HIS A 296 12.28 -14.31 -6.58
C HIS A 296 10.91 -14.76 -7.17
N GLY A 297 9.86 -13.98 -6.88
CA GLY A 297 8.51 -14.21 -7.38
C GLY A 297 7.64 -15.15 -6.53
N LYS A 298 8.18 -15.83 -5.52
CA LYS A 298 7.45 -16.75 -4.62
C LYS A 298 6.88 -15.98 -3.43
N ARG A 299 5.70 -15.39 -3.60
CA ARG A 299 5.12 -14.46 -2.61
C ARG A 299 3.61 -14.28 -2.77
N GLY A 300 2.97 -13.77 -1.73
CA GLY A 300 1.64 -13.18 -1.79
C GLY A 300 1.63 -11.76 -2.35
N ASN A 301 0.49 -11.09 -2.26
CA ASN A 301 0.32 -9.68 -2.57
C ASN A 301 -0.07 -8.88 -1.33
N LEU A 302 0.47 -7.67 -1.23
CA LEU A 302 0.01 -6.61 -0.35
C LEU A 302 -1.17 -5.89 -1.00
N GLY A 303 -1.99 -5.20 -0.20
CA GLY A 303 -3.11 -4.39 -0.67
C GLY A 303 -2.96 -2.91 -0.29
N ALA A 304 -3.37 -2.05 -1.20
CA ALA A 304 -3.67 -0.66 -0.93
C ALA A 304 -5.18 -0.47 -0.97
N PHE A 305 -5.71 0.28 0.00
CA PHE A 305 -7.14 0.52 0.16
C PHE A 305 -7.40 2.00 0.39
N LEU A 306 -8.47 2.51 -0.23
CA LEU A 306 -8.87 3.91 -0.11
C LEU A 306 -10.39 4.04 -0.24
N MET A 307 -11.04 4.73 0.70
CA MET A 307 -12.49 4.95 0.74
C MET A 307 -12.78 6.39 1.15
N LEU A 308 -13.72 7.04 0.49
CA LEU A 308 -14.34 8.27 1.01
C LEU A 308 -15.26 7.92 2.18
N ARG A 309 -15.10 8.65 3.30
CA ARG A 309 -16.01 8.55 4.44
C ARG A 309 -17.40 9.06 4.05
N PRO A 310 -18.47 8.39 4.54
CA PRO A 310 -19.85 8.86 4.39
C PRO A 310 -20.10 10.29 4.86
#